data_2fad4fe133f2810881a485b8ca270a3c
#
_entry.id   2fad4fe133f2810881a485b8ca270a3c
#
_cell.length_a   1.000
_cell.length_b   1.000
_cell.length_c   1.000
_cell.angle_alpha   90.00
_cell.angle_beta   90.00
_cell.angle_gamma   90.00
#
_symmetry.space_group_name_H-M   'P 1'
#
loop_
_entity.id
_entity.type
_entity.pdbx_description
1 polymer ?
#
loop_
_entity_poly.entity_id
_entity_poly.type
_entity_poly.pdbx_seq_one_letter_code
_entity_poly.pdbx_strand_id
1 'polypeptide(L)'
;IEFVWEIIDNDPDFPFPDYHGEKMTIQDCWLAVEKRHVQDAIRSLMRKMNIQVVELPENHEKTTFCGMNLTAECNPSNAKLAPKRYVEEGGHMFRPLSPEARQAYFTDYCKQFTTDKVVCYCKSCRGALLAGGADARHILQLLFPEG
;
A
#
# COMPACT_ATOMS: atom_id res chain seq x y z
N ILE A 1 -13.83 -9.88 -8.87
CA ILE A 1 -12.51 -10.43 -8.50
C ILE A 1 -12.33 -10.23 -7.02
N GLU A 2 -12.07 -11.32 -6.32
CA GLU A 2 -11.81 -11.35 -4.88
C GLU A 2 -10.30 -11.50 -4.65
N PHE A 3 -9.74 -10.74 -3.75
CA PHE A 3 -8.32 -10.85 -3.41
C PHE A 3 -8.13 -11.84 -2.25
N VAL A 4 -6.96 -12.47 -2.18
CA VAL A 4 -6.64 -13.46 -1.15
C VAL A 4 -6.86 -12.92 0.28
N TRP A 5 -6.56 -11.66 0.52
CA TRP A 5 -6.80 -11.03 1.83
C TRP A 5 -8.28 -10.85 2.16
N GLU A 6 -9.16 -10.67 1.18
CA GLU A 6 -10.61 -10.66 1.39
C GLU A 6 -11.12 -12.05 1.77
N ILE A 7 -10.59 -13.09 1.13
CA ILE A 7 -10.90 -14.49 1.47
C ILE A 7 -10.49 -14.77 2.92
N ILE A 8 -9.28 -14.39 3.29
CA ILE A 8 -8.77 -14.57 4.67
C ILE A 8 -9.59 -13.76 5.67
N ASP A 9 -9.98 -12.53 5.32
CA ASP A 9 -10.80 -11.69 6.19
C ASP A 9 -12.17 -12.29 6.48
N ASN A 10 -12.71 -13.03 5.52
CA ASN A 10 -14.00 -13.70 5.64
C ASN A 10 -13.92 -15.13 6.23
N ASP A 11 -12.72 -15.63 6.49
CA ASP A 11 -12.53 -16.97 7.08
C ASP A 11 -12.60 -16.90 8.62
N PRO A 12 -13.66 -17.44 9.24
CA PRO A 12 -13.82 -17.40 10.70
C PRO A 12 -12.82 -18.29 11.45
N ASP A 13 -12.20 -19.23 10.77
CA ASP A 13 -11.28 -20.22 11.37
C ASP A 13 -9.80 -19.86 11.14
N PHE A 14 -9.52 -18.75 10.45
CA PHE A 14 -8.14 -18.34 10.19
C PHE A 14 -7.42 -17.98 11.50
N PRO A 15 -6.24 -18.59 11.77
CA PRO A 15 -5.49 -18.36 12.99
C PRO A 15 -4.70 -17.04 12.93
N PHE A 16 -5.37 -15.93 13.19
CA PHE A 16 -4.74 -14.61 13.13
C PHE A 16 -3.61 -14.47 14.15
N PRO A 17 -2.39 -14.04 13.72
CA PRO A 17 -1.34 -13.64 14.65
C PRO A 17 -1.81 -12.48 15.53
N ASP A 18 -1.29 -12.41 16.76
CA ASP A 18 -1.60 -11.33 17.71
C ASP A 18 -0.39 -10.38 17.82
N TYR A 19 -0.57 -9.12 17.43
CA TYR A 19 0.44 -8.07 17.54
C TYR A 19 0.29 -7.20 18.79
N HIS A 20 -0.52 -7.65 19.77
CA HIS A 20 -0.61 -7.09 21.13
C HIS A 20 -0.90 -5.59 21.20
N GLY A 21 -1.68 -5.07 20.26
CA GLY A 21 -2.05 -3.67 20.22
C GLY A 21 -0.98 -2.74 19.63
N GLU A 22 0.03 -3.28 18.94
CA GLU A 22 1.05 -2.47 18.27
C GLU A 22 0.39 -1.49 17.29
N LYS A 23 0.86 -0.25 17.28
CA LYS A 23 0.42 0.76 16.32
C LYS A 23 1.20 0.60 15.02
N MET A 24 0.49 0.47 13.92
CA MET A 24 1.09 0.43 12.58
C MET A 24 0.35 1.37 11.64
N THR A 25 1.08 2.11 10.82
CA THR A 25 0.49 2.99 9.80
C THR A 25 0.07 2.18 8.59
N ILE A 26 -1.13 2.43 8.05
CA ILE A 26 -1.56 1.87 6.77
C ILE A 26 -1.22 2.81 5.63
N GLN A 27 -0.55 2.30 4.59
CA GLN A 27 -0.31 2.97 3.33
C GLN A 27 -1.20 2.38 2.25
N ASP A 28 -2.19 3.15 1.82
CA ASP A 28 -3.01 2.78 0.66
C ASP A 28 -2.22 2.96 -0.64
N CYS A 29 -2.69 2.30 -1.69
CA CYS A 29 -2.09 2.33 -3.01
C CYS A 29 -3.00 3.06 -4.01
N TRP A 30 -2.44 3.97 -4.79
CA TRP A 30 -3.19 4.67 -5.84
C TRP A 30 -3.89 3.72 -6.82
N LEU A 31 -3.32 2.54 -7.08
CA LEU A 31 -3.95 1.52 -7.93
C LEU A 31 -5.27 0.95 -7.34
N ALA A 32 -5.50 1.14 -6.06
CA ALA A 32 -6.68 0.66 -5.34
C ALA A 32 -7.61 1.79 -4.87
N VAL A 33 -7.45 3.04 -5.34
CA VAL A 33 -8.25 4.19 -4.86
C VAL A 33 -9.75 3.99 -5.08
N GLU A 34 -10.15 3.25 -6.12
CA GLU A 34 -11.54 2.95 -6.45
C GLU A 34 -12.04 1.63 -5.83
N LYS A 35 -11.17 0.94 -5.07
CA LYS A 35 -11.46 -0.38 -4.49
C LYS A 35 -11.60 -0.29 -2.98
N ARG A 36 -12.64 0.40 -2.53
CA ARG A 36 -12.89 0.61 -1.10
C ARG A 36 -12.97 -0.70 -0.32
N HIS A 37 -13.58 -1.73 -0.90
CA HIS A 37 -13.68 -3.05 -0.30
C HIS A 37 -12.31 -3.67 0.01
N VAL A 38 -11.32 -3.48 -0.86
CA VAL A 38 -9.92 -3.92 -0.63
C VAL A 38 -9.32 -3.15 0.55
N GLN A 39 -9.44 -1.84 0.54
CA GLN A 39 -8.91 -0.96 1.59
C GLN A 39 -9.51 -1.30 2.97
N ASP A 40 -10.81 -1.56 3.01
CA ASP A 40 -11.51 -1.92 4.23
C ASP A 40 -11.14 -3.32 4.72
N ALA A 41 -10.94 -4.29 3.82
CA ALA A 41 -10.47 -5.63 4.16
C ALA A 41 -9.09 -5.60 4.81
N ILE A 42 -8.15 -4.81 4.30
CA ILE A 42 -6.82 -4.67 4.90
C ILE A 42 -6.92 -4.14 6.33
N ARG A 43 -7.76 -3.14 6.58
CA ARG A 43 -7.98 -2.59 7.93
C ARG A 43 -8.65 -3.59 8.86
N SER A 44 -9.59 -4.37 8.34
CA SER A 44 -10.24 -5.45 9.08
C SER A 44 -9.21 -6.51 9.53
N LEU A 45 -8.35 -6.95 8.61
CA LEU A 45 -7.27 -7.89 8.91
C LEU A 45 -6.30 -7.34 9.98
N MET A 46 -5.91 -6.07 9.87
CA MET A 46 -5.06 -5.43 10.88
C MET A 46 -5.71 -5.49 12.27
N ARG A 47 -7.01 -5.17 12.37
CA ARG A 47 -7.73 -5.22 13.66
C ARG A 47 -7.85 -6.64 14.19
N LYS A 48 -8.10 -7.63 13.32
CA LYS A 48 -8.16 -9.06 13.71
C LYS A 48 -6.83 -9.58 14.23
N MET A 49 -5.72 -9.00 13.75
CA MET A 49 -4.37 -9.25 14.28
C MET A 49 -4.03 -8.41 15.52
N ASN A 50 -5.00 -7.72 16.12
CA ASN A 50 -4.81 -6.82 17.27
C ASN A 50 -3.75 -5.72 16.99
N ILE A 51 -3.83 -5.12 15.81
CA ILE A 51 -3.02 -3.97 15.40
C ILE A 51 -3.88 -2.71 15.51
N GLN A 52 -3.36 -1.66 16.14
CA GLN A 52 -3.98 -0.34 16.12
C GLN A 52 -3.62 0.37 14.82
N VAL A 53 -4.64 0.60 13.99
CA VAL A 53 -4.47 1.21 12.67
C VAL A 53 -4.24 2.72 12.82
N VAL A 54 -3.13 3.21 12.28
CA VAL A 54 -2.84 4.64 12.16
C VAL A 54 -3.03 5.06 10.71
N GLU A 55 -3.93 6.01 10.49
CA GLU A 55 -4.27 6.51 9.17
C GLU A 55 -3.38 7.68 8.76
N LEU A 56 -3.09 7.79 7.45
CA LEU A 56 -2.44 8.96 6.86
C LEU A 56 -3.48 10.02 6.44
N PRO A 57 -3.10 11.30 6.36
CA PRO A 57 -3.99 12.35 5.86
C PRO A 57 -4.49 12.09 4.43
N GLU A 58 -3.63 11.56 3.55
CA GLU A 58 -3.96 11.19 2.18
C GLU A 58 -4.21 9.68 2.08
N ASN A 59 -5.38 9.27 2.50
CA ASN A 59 -5.79 7.87 2.58
C ASN A 59 -7.01 7.56 1.74
N HIS A 60 -7.30 6.28 1.54
CA HIS A 60 -8.44 5.78 0.76
C HIS A 60 -8.46 6.40 -0.66
N GLU A 61 -9.54 7.08 -1.02
CA GLU A 61 -9.69 7.75 -2.32
C GLU A 61 -8.75 8.96 -2.51
N LYS A 62 -8.16 9.46 -1.44
CA LYS A 62 -7.22 10.58 -1.48
C LYS A 62 -5.76 10.16 -1.67
N THR A 63 -5.47 8.86 -1.65
CA THR A 63 -4.09 8.42 -1.79
C THR A 63 -3.52 8.74 -3.16
N THR A 64 -2.34 9.33 -3.17
CA THR A 64 -1.60 9.71 -4.38
C THR A 64 -0.33 8.88 -4.56
N PHE A 65 -0.05 7.97 -3.63
CA PHE A 65 1.17 7.18 -3.60
C PHE A 65 0.99 5.81 -4.24
N CYS A 66 1.86 5.46 -5.18
CA CYS A 66 2.05 4.09 -5.68
C CYS A 66 3.53 3.81 -5.93
N GLY A 67 4.39 4.31 -5.06
CA GLY A 67 5.81 4.01 -4.99
C GLY A 67 6.50 4.03 -6.34
N MET A 68 7.11 2.90 -6.69
CA MET A 68 7.91 2.76 -7.91
C MET A 68 7.10 2.98 -9.19
N ASN A 69 5.80 2.65 -9.22
CA ASN A 69 5.00 2.79 -10.44
C ASN A 69 4.81 4.24 -10.86
N LEU A 70 4.48 5.12 -9.93
CA LEU A 70 4.20 6.53 -10.25
C LEU A 70 5.47 7.36 -10.43
N THR A 71 6.64 6.84 -10.06
CA THR A 71 7.94 7.47 -10.30
C THR A 71 8.64 6.95 -11.56
N ALA A 72 7.93 6.19 -12.36
CA ALA A 72 8.33 5.70 -13.67
C ALA A 72 7.32 6.16 -14.73
N GLU A 73 7.64 5.92 -15.99
CA GLU A 73 6.65 6.10 -17.04
C GLU A 73 5.54 5.06 -16.96
N CYS A 74 4.35 5.44 -17.40
CA CYS A 74 3.24 4.51 -17.46
C CYS A 74 3.58 3.32 -18.36
N ASN A 75 3.37 2.10 -17.85
CA ASN A 75 3.59 0.91 -18.65
C ASN A 75 2.65 0.91 -19.87
N PRO A 76 3.20 0.78 -21.10
CA PRO A 76 2.40 0.79 -22.34
C PRO A 76 1.28 -0.26 -22.36
N SER A 77 1.50 -1.43 -21.72
CA SER A 77 0.46 -2.46 -21.60
C SER A 77 -0.72 -1.99 -20.74
N ASN A 78 -0.45 -1.30 -19.64
CA ASN A 78 -1.50 -0.73 -18.79
C ASN A 78 -2.26 0.37 -19.53
N ALA A 79 -1.55 1.25 -20.22
CA ALA A 79 -2.15 2.32 -21.03
C ALA A 79 -3.07 1.74 -22.12
N LYS A 80 -2.67 0.63 -22.75
CA LYS A 80 -3.47 -0.06 -23.78
C LYS A 80 -4.68 -0.78 -23.20
N LEU A 81 -4.53 -1.46 -22.06
CA LEU A 81 -5.60 -2.28 -21.46
C LEU A 81 -6.66 -1.43 -20.75
N ALA A 82 -6.27 -0.32 -20.16
CA ALA A 82 -7.17 0.56 -19.43
C ALA A 82 -6.83 2.04 -19.68
N PRO A 83 -7.04 2.53 -20.93
CA PRO A 83 -6.64 3.89 -21.32
C PRO A 83 -7.34 4.97 -20.48
N LYS A 84 -8.60 4.79 -20.16
CA LYS A 84 -9.32 5.73 -19.29
C LYS A 84 -8.59 5.94 -17.97
N ARG A 85 -8.22 4.85 -17.31
CA ARG A 85 -7.56 4.86 -15.99
C ARG A 85 -6.14 5.41 -16.05
N TYR A 86 -5.33 4.94 -17.00
CA TYR A 86 -3.89 5.19 -17.01
C TYR A 86 -3.46 6.35 -17.90
N VAL A 87 -4.32 6.84 -18.79
CA VAL A 87 -4.01 7.94 -19.70
C VAL A 87 -4.91 9.14 -19.44
N GLU A 88 -6.24 8.97 -19.58
CA GLU A 88 -7.19 10.08 -19.54
C GLU A 88 -7.32 10.68 -18.12
N GLU A 89 -7.55 9.83 -17.13
CA GLU A 89 -7.81 10.26 -15.74
C GLU A 89 -6.54 10.29 -14.90
N GLY A 90 -5.66 9.30 -15.04
CA GLY A 90 -4.51 9.08 -14.17
C GLY A 90 -3.15 9.36 -14.81
N GLY A 91 -3.09 9.72 -16.09
CA GLY A 91 -1.82 9.94 -16.79
C GLY A 91 -0.93 11.01 -16.14
N HIS A 92 -1.54 12.03 -15.57
CA HIS A 92 -0.84 13.12 -14.86
C HIS A 92 -0.18 12.68 -13.55
N MET A 93 -0.55 11.52 -13.01
CA MET A 93 0.03 10.97 -11.77
C MET A 93 1.42 10.37 -11.99
N PHE A 94 1.75 9.97 -13.22
CA PHE A 94 3.05 9.42 -13.55
C PHE A 94 4.08 10.54 -13.69
N ARG A 95 5.09 10.52 -12.84
CA ARG A 95 6.19 11.49 -12.83
C ARG A 95 7.52 10.74 -12.86
N PRO A 96 8.04 10.43 -14.06
CA PRO A 96 9.32 9.76 -14.18
C PRO A 96 10.43 10.56 -13.51
N LEU A 97 11.15 9.93 -12.60
CA LEU A 97 12.23 10.53 -11.84
C LEU A 97 13.55 9.81 -12.10
N SER A 98 14.66 10.55 -12.04
CA SER A 98 15.99 9.93 -11.99
C SER A 98 16.13 9.06 -10.73
N PRO A 99 17.08 8.13 -10.68
CA PRO A 99 17.31 7.32 -9.48
C PRO A 99 17.54 8.16 -8.22
N GLU A 100 18.29 9.24 -8.33
CA GLU A 100 18.63 10.16 -7.24
C GLU A 100 17.38 10.93 -6.77
N ALA A 101 16.61 11.48 -7.70
CA ALA A 101 15.37 12.21 -7.39
C ALA A 101 14.32 11.28 -6.79
N ARG A 102 14.23 10.04 -7.28
CA ARG A 102 13.35 9.01 -6.74
C ARG A 102 13.72 8.65 -5.30
N GLN A 103 14.99 8.43 -5.03
CA GLN A 103 15.49 8.14 -3.68
C GLN A 103 15.18 9.30 -2.72
N ALA A 104 15.42 10.53 -3.14
CA ALA A 104 15.11 11.72 -2.36
C ALA A 104 13.59 11.83 -2.05
N TYR A 105 12.76 11.58 -3.05
CA TYR A 105 11.30 11.58 -2.90
C TYR A 105 10.84 10.53 -1.88
N PHE A 106 11.32 9.29 -1.97
CA PHE A 106 10.91 8.23 -1.03
C PHE A 106 11.40 8.52 0.40
N THR A 107 12.61 9.02 0.54
CA THR A 107 13.14 9.42 1.85
C THR A 107 12.31 10.54 2.48
N ASP A 108 11.94 11.54 1.69
CA ASP A 108 11.09 12.63 2.16
C ASP A 108 9.68 12.17 2.51
N TYR A 109 9.09 11.34 1.65
CA TYR A 109 7.76 10.77 1.88
C TYR A 109 7.66 10.00 3.20
N CYS A 110 8.69 9.24 3.53
CA CYS A 110 8.72 8.40 4.74
C CYS A 110 8.83 9.21 6.05
N LYS A 111 9.20 10.49 6.00
CA LYS A 111 9.28 11.35 7.20
C LYS A 111 7.94 11.56 7.91
N GLN A 112 6.83 11.35 7.23
CA GLN A 112 5.49 11.51 7.79
C GLN A 112 5.09 10.37 8.74
N PHE A 113 5.74 9.23 8.68
CA PHE A 113 5.37 8.08 9.50
C PHE A 113 5.76 8.28 10.97
N THR A 114 4.82 7.99 11.85
CA THR A 114 4.97 8.12 13.31
C THR A 114 5.01 6.76 14.02
N THR A 115 4.90 5.67 13.28
CA THR A 115 4.92 4.30 13.78
C THR A 115 6.17 3.57 13.29
N ASP A 116 6.60 2.55 14.04
CA ASP A 116 7.79 1.77 13.67
C ASP A 116 7.58 0.98 12.37
N LYS A 117 6.36 0.47 12.15
CA LYS A 117 6.01 -0.31 10.96
C LYS A 117 4.96 0.38 10.12
N VAL A 118 5.07 0.20 8.80
CA VAL A 118 4.10 0.66 7.81
C VAL A 118 3.56 -0.54 7.04
N VAL A 119 2.25 -0.73 7.09
CA VAL A 119 1.56 -1.82 6.42
C VAL A 119 1.17 -1.39 5.00
N CYS A 120 1.42 -2.24 4.03
CA CYS A 120 1.01 -2.03 2.65
C CYS A 120 0.52 -3.36 2.04
N TYR A 121 -0.12 -3.28 0.89
CA TYR A 121 -0.63 -4.43 0.15
C TYR A 121 -0.26 -4.38 -1.34
N CYS A 122 0.72 -3.57 -1.67
CA CYS A 122 1.25 -3.39 -3.03
C CYS A 122 2.78 -3.54 -3.01
N LYS A 123 3.29 -4.40 -3.88
CA LYS A 123 4.74 -4.63 -4.02
C LYS A 123 5.50 -3.34 -4.36
N SER A 124 4.95 -2.51 -5.25
CA SER A 124 5.56 -1.25 -5.66
C SER A 124 5.63 -0.25 -4.50
N CYS A 125 4.57 -0.14 -3.70
CA CYS A 125 4.57 0.69 -2.50
C CYS A 125 5.59 0.18 -1.48
N ARG A 126 5.61 -1.13 -1.22
CA ARG A 126 6.57 -1.71 -0.28
C ARG A 126 8.02 -1.42 -0.68
N GLY A 127 8.36 -1.62 -1.95
CA GLY A 127 9.71 -1.36 -2.44
C GLY A 127 10.14 0.10 -2.25
N ALA A 128 9.25 1.04 -2.54
CA ALA A 128 9.50 2.47 -2.37
C ALA A 128 9.64 2.88 -0.89
N LEU A 129 8.78 2.35 -0.03
CA LEU A 129 8.84 2.62 1.41
C LEU A 129 10.12 2.08 2.05
N LEU A 130 10.55 0.88 1.67
CA LEU A 130 11.82 0.30 2.11
C LEU A 130 13.01 1.16 1.62
N ALA A 131 13.00 1.59 0.36
CA ALA A 131 14.01 2.48 -0.19
C ALA A 131 14.05 3.82 0.55
N GLY A 132 12.92 4.32 1.01
CA GLY A 132 12.81 5.54 1.82
C GLY A 132 13.22 5.37 3.29
N GLY A 133 13.52 4.16 3.73
CA GLY A 133 13.98 3.86 5.09
C GLY A 133 12.88 3.44 6.07
N ALA A 134 11.65 3.25 5.61
CA ALA A 134 10.57 2.75 6.47
C ALA A 134 10.62 1.21 6.62
N ASP A 135 10.22 0.70 7.78
CA ASP A 135 9.98 -0.74 7.97
C ASP A 135 8.61 -1.12 7.37
N ALA A 136 8.60 -1.27 6.05
CA ALA A 136 7.38 -1.58 5.29
C ALA A 136 7.10 -3.09 5.28
N ARG A 137 5.92 -3.46 5.74
CA ARG A 137 5.44 -4.84 5.79
C ARG A 137 4.25 -5.02 4.85
N HIS A 138 4.35 -6.00 3.96
CA HIS A 138 3.17 -6.41 3.19
C HIS A 138 2.18 -7.11 4.12
N ILE A 139 0.87 -6.89 3.94
CA ILE A 139 -0.16 -7.51 4.79
C ILE A 139 0.02 -9.03 4.92
N LEU A 140 0.42 -9.71 3.84
CA LEU A 140 0.67 -11.15 3.88
C LEU A 140 1.86 -11.54 4.77
N GLN A 141 2.86 -10.67 4.93
CA GLN A 141 3.97 -10.93 5.85
C GLN A 141 3.54 -10.86 7.31
N LEU A 142 2.52 -10.06 7.60
CA LEU A 142 1.94 -9.98 8.95
C LEU A 142 1.01 -11.15 9.24
N LEU A 143 0.26 -11.61 8.23
CA LEU A 143 -0.63 -12.78 8.33
C LEU A 143 0.15 -14.09 8.42
N PHE A 144 1.33 -14.16 7.81
CA PHE A 144 2.20 -15.34 7.77
C PHE A 144 3.61 -14.97 8.22
N PRO A 145 3.81 -14.67 9.52
CA PRO A 145 5.07 -14.11 10.02
C PRO A 145 6.27 -15.08 9.93
N GLU A 146 6.01 -16.37 9.79
CA GLU A 146 7.05 -17.42 9.69
C GLU A 146 7.31 -17.87 8.24
N GLY A 147 6.63 -17.21 7.31
CA GLY A 147 6.74 -17.49 5.88
C GLY A 147 7.91 -16.81 5.19
#